data_09a42d953274d74f3812c398a78d90f8
#
_entry.id   09a42d953274d74f3812c398a78d90f8
#
_cell.length_a   1.000
_cell.length_b   1.000
_cell.length_c   1.000
_cell.angle_alpha   90.00
_cell.angle_beta   90.00
_cell.angle_gamma   90.00
#
_symmetry.space_group_name_H-M   'P 1'
#
loop_
_entity.id
_entity.type
_entity.pdbx_description
1 polymer ?
#
loop_
_entity_poly.entity_id
_entity_poly.type
_entity_poly.pdbx_seq_one_letter_code
_entity_poly.pdbx_strand_id
1 'polypeptide(L)'
;MKTEEYLKKIYIMLIIVLVISVMSLLIGLVNYSNTKGTTTNNSSTITNNNGSSTSDYDVSMFNAVGLSDILKFLGKSNKETHILYLGRSTCSACVAFLPNLQATQKEMNFTTDYLDITTVDTTSDEFKKFGELLSKEITQSVNGETQTGKISEFYGYTPMVIVVKNGEAVDAIVGSYSKDNLQTFLKKYIG
;
A
#
# COMPACT_ATOMS: atom_id res chain seq x y z
N MET A 1 17.06 47.56 7.70
CA MET A 1 16.60 46.53 8.66
C MET A 1 16.00 45.27 8.00
N LYS A 2 15.22 45.34 6.92
CA LYS A 2 14.63 44.13 6.28
C LYS A 2 15.62 43.27 5.49
N THR A 3 16.64 43.84 4.89
CA THR A 3 17.64 43.13 4.07
C THR A 3 18.58 42.22 4.88
N GLU A 4 18.96 42.60 6.07
CA GLU A 4 19.80 41.77 6.95
C GLU A 4 19.07 40.52 7.47
N GLU A 5 17.78 40.64 7.71
CA GLU A 5 16.95 39.50 8.14
C GLU A 5 16.76 38.48 7.01
N TYR A 6 16.62 38.94 5.77
CA TYR A 6 16.57 38.11 4.58
C TYR A 6 17.91 37.36 4.34
N LEU A 7 19.04 38.08 4.48
CA LEU A 7 20.36 37.47 4.33
C LEU A 7 20.61 36.39 5.38
N LYS A 8 20.19 36.57 6.62
CA LYS A 8 20.28 35.56 7.67
C LYS A 8 19.44 34.33 7.36
N LYS A 9 18.23 34.48 6.82
CA LYS A 9 17.35 33.37 6.44
C LYS A 9 17.96 32.57 5.28
N ILE A 10 18.49 33.24 4.27
CA ILE A 10 19.17 32.60 3.12
C ILE A 10 20.41 31.84 3.62
N TYR A 11 21.20 32.41 4.49
CA TYR A 11 22.38 31.77 5.05
C TYR A 11 22.05 30.51 5.86
N ILE A 12 20.97 30.54 6.68
CA ILE A 12 20.50 29.37 7.42
C ILE A 12 20.02 28.28 6.47
N MET A 13 19.28 28.63 5.40
CA MET A 13 18.83 27.67 4.38
C MET A 13 20.02 27.00 3.67
N LEU A 14 21.06 27.76 3.32
CA LEU A 14 22.26 27.22 2.69
C LEU A 14 23.03 26.24 3.63
N ILE A 15 23.10 26.55 4.92
CA ILE A 15 23.70 25.63 5.90
C ILE A 15 22.90 24.34 5.99
N ILE A 16 21.58 24.39 6.06
CA ILE A 16 20.71 23.22 6.12
C ILE A 16 20.92 22.32 4.90
N VAL A 17 20.95 22.89 3.68
CA VAL A 17 21.19 22.15 2.44
C VAL A 17 22.59 21.49 2.48
N LEU A 18 23.59 22.18 2.95
CA LEU A 18 24.96 21.67 3.04
C LEU A 18 25.07 20.51 4.05
N VAL A 19 24.40 20.61 5.19
CA VAL A 19 24.36 19.52 6.20
C VAL A 19 23.65 18.28 5.65
N ILE A 20 22.53 18.45 4.95
CA ILE A 20 21.80 17.32 4.33
C ILE A 20 22.68 16.64 3.27
N SER A 21 23.39 17.42 2.46
CA SER A 21 24.31 16.90 1.42
C SER A 21 25.45 16.08 2.03
N VAL A 22 26.07 16.54 3.11
CA VAL A 22 27.17 15.83 3.80
C VAL A 22 26.65 14.55 4.45
N MET A 23 25.45 14.57 5.08
CA MET A 23 24.84 13.37 5.67
C MET A 23 24.54 12.30 4.61
N SER A 24 24.07 12.69 3.41
CA SER A 24 23.83 11.76 2.30
C SER A 24 25.13 11.10 1.81
N LEU A 25 26.24 11.81 1.77
CA LEU A 25 27.56 11.28 1.40
C LEU A 25 28.07 10.26 2.45
N LEU A 26 27.88 10.54 3.73
CA LEU A 26 28.31 9.63 4.80
C LEU A 26 27.53 8.32 4.80
N ILE A 27 26.22 8.35 4.54
CA ILE A 27 25.37 7.15 4.41
C ILE A 27 25.81 6.30 3.20
N GLY A 28 26.18 6.94 2.08
CA GLY A 28 26.70 6.24 0.90
C GLY A 28 28.03 5.51 1.17
N LEU A 29 28.92 6.07 1.97
CA LEU A 29 30.22 5.47 2.32
C LEU A 29 30.06 4.28 3.28
N VAL A 30 29.12 4.32 4.23
CA VAL A 30 28.85 3.21 5.14
C VAL A 30 28.27 2.01 4.40
N ASN A 31 27.38 2.22 3.42
CA ASN A 31 26.83 1.14 2.61
C ASN A 31 27.86 0.50 1.65
N TYR A 32 28.87 1.26 1.20
CA TYR A 32 29.94 0.71 0.34
C TYR A 32 30.91 -0.19 1.11
N SER A 33 31.11 0.04 2.42
CA SER A 33 32.03 -0.75 3.24
C SER A 33 31.47 -2.12 3.67
N ASN A 34 30.15 -2.33 3.60
CA ASN A 34 29.51 -3.58 4.03
C ASN A 34 29.37 -4.64 2.92
N THR A 35 29.87 -4.37 1.71
CA THR A 35 29.72 -5.30 0.56
C THR A 35 30.98 -6.13 0.23
N LYS A 36 32.02 -6.11 1.09
CA LYS A 36 33.21 -6.95 0.90
C LYS A 36 33.37 -7.93 2.06
N GLY A 37 32.99 -9.18 1.79
CA GLY A 37 33.49 -10.33 2.55
C GLY A 37 32.46 -11.34 2.98
N THR A 38 32.19 -12.35 2.15
CA THR A 38 32.41 -13.75 2.56
C THR A 38 32.19 -14.64 1.35
N THR A 39 33.30 -15.10 0.77
CA THR A 39 33.33 -16.26 -0.13
C THR A 39 33.38 -17.47 0.75
N THR A 40 32.37 -18.30 0.73
CA THR A 40 32.47 -19.69 1.20
C THR A 40 31.96 -20.60 0.08
N ASN A 41 32.91 -21.31 -0.53
CA ASN A 41 32.67 -22.37 -1.47
C ASN A 41 31.94 -23.54 -0.79
N ASN A 42 30.80 -23.95 -1.33
CA ASN A 42 30.36 -25.31 -1.25
C ASN A 42 29.69 -25.69 -2.58
N SER A 43 30.40 -26.61 -3.27
CA SER A 43 29.99 -27.30 -4.46
C SER A 43 28.82 -28.21 -4.13
N SER A 44 27.70 -28.05 -4.83
CA SER A 44 26.73 -29.12 -5.05
C SER A 44 25.83 -28.80 -6.24
N THR A 45 26.04 -29.55 -7.30
CA THR A 45 25.07 -30.03 -8.29
C THR A 45 24.12 -29.03 -8.93
N ILE A 46 24.48 -28.63 -10.16
CA ILE A 46 23.60 -27.96 -11.10
C ILE A 46 22.48 -28.92 -11.50
N THR A 47 21.29 -28.69 -11.02
CA THR A 47 20.07 -29.18 -11.65
C THR A 47 19.43 -27.98 -12.37
N ASN A 48 19.49 -27.99 -13.69
CA ASN A 48 18.77 -27.06 -14.55
C ASN A 48 17.26 -27.26 -14.35
N ASN A 49 16.66 -26.50 -13.49
CA ASN A 49 15.22 -26.27 -13.51
C ASN A 49 15.01 -24.86 -14.03
N ASN A 50 14.40 -24.75 -15.21
CA ASN A 50 13.71 -23.56 -15.66
C ASN A 50 12.68 -23.18 -14.60
N GLY A 51 13.12 -22.47 -13.57
CA GLY A 51 12.27 -21.86 -12.55
C GLY A 51 11.63 -20.63 -13.16
N SER A 52 10.39 -20.77 -13.60
CA SER A 52 9.45 -19.64 -13.61
C SER A 52 9.56 -18.98 -12.24
N SER A 53 10.05 -17.75 -12.18
CA SER A 53 9.96 -16.93 -10.97
C SER A 53 8.48 -16.67 -10.73
N THR A 54 7.83 -17.55 -9.94
CA THR A 54 6.56 -17.21 -9.31
C THR A 54 6.88 -16.01 -8.43
N SER A 55 6.43 -14.86 -8.85
CA SER A 55 6.56 -13.65 -8.04
C SER A 55 5.93 -13.94 -6.68
N ASP A 56 6.60 -13.57 -5.58
CA ASP A 56 6.08 -13.69 -4.21
C ASP A 56 4.73 -12.96 -4.01
N TYR A 57 4.20 -12.35 -5.07
CA TYR A 57 2.94 -11.62 -5.12
C TYR A 57 1.91 -12.36 -6.01
N ASP A 58 1.38 -13.46 -5.47
CA ASP A 58 0.34 -14.26 -6.13
C ASP A 58 -1.06 -13.84 -5.67
N VAL A 59 -1.78 -13.13 -6.51
CA VAL A 59 -3.16 -12.67 -6.28
C VAL A 59 -4.21 -13.54 -6.99
N SER A 60 -3.84 -14.71 -7.50
CA SER A 60 -4.69 -15.58 -8.31
C SER A 60 -5.97 -16.05 -7.60
N MET A 61 -5.96 -16.06 -6.26
CA MET A 61 -7.16 -16.40 -5.48
C MET A 61 -8.14 -15.25 -5.27
N PHE A 62 -7.83 -14.05 -5.77
CA PHE A 62 -8.69 -12.87 -5.67
C PHE A 62 -9.37 -12.60 -7.01
N ASN A 63 -10.52 -11.94 -6.96
CA ASN A 63 -11.20 -11.47 -8.16
C ASN A 63 -10.49 -10.21 -8.66
N ALA A 64 -9.77 -10.28 -9.77
CA ALA A 64 -9.20 -9.10 -10.40
C ALA A 64 -10.32 -8.20 -10.95
N VAL A 65 -10.33 -6.92 -10.54
CA VAL A 65 -11.35 -5.94 -10.91
C VAL A 65 -10.72 -4.65 -11.42
N GLY A 66 -11.41 -3.99 -12.35
CA GLY A 66 -11.11 -2.61 -12.75
C GLY A 66 -12.04 -1.60 -12.07
N LEU A 67 -11.79 -0.29 -12.28
CA LEU A 67 -12.66 0.76 -11.74
C LEU A 67 -14.11 0.61 -12.19
N SER A 68 -14.35 0.25 -13.46
CA SER A 68 -15.69 0.01 -13.99
C SER A 68 -16.44 -1.09 -13.24
N ASP A 69 -15.75 -2.15 -12.80
CA ASP A 69 -16.35 -3.23 -12.02
C ASP A 69 -16.67 -2.77 -10.60
N ILE A 70 -15.75 -2.04 -9.97
CA ILE A 70 -15.97 -1.46 -8.65
C ILE A 70 -17.19 -0.53 -8.66
N LEU A 71 -17.32 0.32 -9.67
CA LEU A 71 -18.45 1.23 -9.82
C LEU A 71 -19.80 0.52 -10.08
N LYS A 72 -19.82 -0.80 -10.39
CA LYS A 72 -21.04 -1.59 -10.48
C LYS A 72 -21.65 -1.90 -9.12
N PHE A 73 -20.83 -2.05 -8.08
CA PHE A 73 -21.30 -2.31 -6.73
C PHE A 73 -21.17 -1.10 -5.79
N LEU A 74 -20.18 -0.21 -5.98
CA LEU A 74 -20.03 1.01 -5.19
C LEU A 74 -21.01 2.09 -5.70
N GLY A 75 -21.69 2.77 -4.78
CA GLY A 75 -22.70 3.80 -5.08
C GLY A 75 -24.06 3.25 -5.51
N LYS A 76 -24.27 1.93 -5.41
CA LYS A 76 -25.55 1.29 -5.69
C LYS A 76 -26.09 0.64 -4.43
N SER A 77 -27.39 0.77 -4.23
CA SER A 77 -28.06 0.06 -3.13
C SER A 77 -28.14 -1.43 -3.49
N ASN A 78 -27.16 -2.21 -3.04
CA ASN A 78 -27.20 -3.65 -3.01
C ASN A 78 -26.98 -4.13 -1.57
N LYS A 79 -27.34 -5.37 -1.26
CA LYS A 79 -27.17 -5.94 0.08
C LYS A 79 -25.85 -6.69 0.25
N GLU A 80 -24.98 -6.63 -0.74
CA GLU A 80 -23.72 -7.36 -0.77
C GLU A 80 -22.63 -6.63 0.03
N THR A 81 -21.73 -7.41 0.58
CA THR A 81 -20.52 -6.89 1.21
C THR A 81 -19.34 -7.27 0.33
N HIS A 82 -18.54 -6.28 -0.07
CA HIS A 82 -17.32 -6.47 -0.85
C HIS A 82 -16.11 -6.09 0.00
N ILE A 83 -15.08 -6.92 -0.07
CA ILE A 83 -13.76 -6.63 0.51
C ILE A 83 -12.83 -6.27 -0.65
N LEU A 84 -12.56 -5.00 -0.81
CA LEU A 84 -11.75 -4.48 -1.91
C LEU A 84 -10.32 -4.27 -1.43
N TYR A 85 -9.38 -4.97 -2.04
CA TYR A 85 -7.94 -4.84 -1.80
C TYR A 85 -7.27 -4.04 -2.91
N LEU A 86 -6.61 -2.95 -2.53
CA LEU A 86 -5.79 -2.12 -3.42
C LEU A 86 -4.32 -2.41 -3.13
N GLY A 87 -3.58 -2.83 -4.15
CA GLY A 87 -2.18 -3.19 -4.00
C GLY A 87 -1.43 -3.18 -5.32
N ARG A 88 -0.17 -3.56 -5.27
CA ARG A 88 0.69 -3.73 -6.46
C ARG A 88 1.87 -4.63 -6.13
N SER A 89 2.41 -5.34 -7.12
CA SER A 89 3.53 -6.29 -6.95
C SER A 89 4.85 -5.62 -6.57
N THR A 90 5.04 -4.35 -6.92
CA THR A 90 6.27 -3.58 -6.62
C THR A 90 6.29 -2.97 -5.22
N CYS A 91 5.25 -3.18 -4.42
CA CYS A 91 5.13 -2.67 -3.06
C CYS A 91 5.56 -3.76 -2.06
N SER A 92 6.67 -3.59 -1.38
CA SER A 92 7.18 -4.57 -0.41
C SER A 92 6.21 -4.84 0.76
N ALA A 93 5.50 -3.81 1.22
CA ALA A 93 4.47 -3.95 2.24
C ALA A 93 3.27 -4.77 1.73
N CYS A 94 2.92 -4.67 0.43
CA CYS A 94 1.88 -5.48 -0.20
C CYS A 94 2.29 -6.95 -0.28
N VAL A 95 3.53 -7.23 -0.67
CA VAL A 95 4.09 -8.58 -0.70
C VAL A 95 4.04 -9.22 0.69
N ALA A 96 4.46 -8.48 1.73
CA ALA A 96 4.42 -8.95 3.12
C ALA A 96 2.99 -9.12 3.67
N PHE A 97 2.04 -8.33 3.21
CA PHE A 97 0.64 -8.37 3.65
C PHE A 97 -0.17 -9.50 3.01
N LEU A 98 0.13 -9.84 1.77
CA LEU A 98 -0.65 -10.76 0.95
C LEU A 98 -0.93 -12.11 1.62
N PRO A 99 0.05 -12.82 2.24
CA PRO A 99 -0.20 -14.08 2.93
C PRO A 99 -1.23 -13.95 4.07
N ASN A 100 -1.23 -12.81 4.80
CA ASN A 100 -2.17 -12.57 5.88
C ASN A 100 -3.60 -12.40 5.35
N LEU A 101 -3.77 -11.65 4.24
CA LEU A 101 -5.06 -11.48 3.60
C LEU A 101 -5.61 -12.80 3.05
N GLN A 102 -4.75 -13.59 2.38
CA GLN A 102 -5.12 -14.90 1.84
C GLN A 102 -5.56 -15.87 2.94
N ALA A 103 -4.81 -15.94 4.05
CA ALA A 103 -5.15 -16.77 5.18
C ALA A 103 -6.48 -16.33 5.83
N THR A 104 -6.67 -15.00 5.98
CA THR A 104 -7.90 -14.42 6.54
C THR A 104 -9.11 -14.72 5.64
N GLN A 105 -8.98 -14.58 4.32
CA GLN A 105 -10.04 -14.92 3.36
C GLN A 105 -10.48 -16.37 3.49
N LYS A 106 -9.51 -17.31 3.58
CA LYS A 106 -9.81 -18.75 3.74
C LYS A 106 -10.53 -19.04 5.06
N GLU A 107 -10.05 -18.48 6.17
CA GLU A 107 -10.61 -18.76 7.50
C GLU A 107 -11.99 -18.14 7.71
N MET A 108 -12.23 -16.95 7.16
CA MET A 108 -13.49 -16.23 7.31
C MET A 108 -14.46 -16.46 6.14
N ASN A 109 -14.05 -17.24 5.13
CA ASN A 109 -14.85 -17.64 3.96
C ASN A 109 -15.51 -16.47 3.23
N PHE A 110 -14.72 -15.47 2.86
CA PHE A 110 -15.16 -14.37 2.00
C PHE A 110 -14.35 -14.33 0.70
N THR A 111 -14.75 -13.48 -0.24
CA THR A 111 -14.00 -13.19 -1.46
C THR A 111 -13.40 -11.81 -1.42
N THR A 112 -12.21 -11.65 -2.00
CA THR A 112 -11.53 -10.35 -2.12
C THR A 112 -11.58 -9.90 -3.56
N ASP A 113 -12.04 -8.68 -3.80
CA ASP A 113 -11.91 -7.99 -5.07
C ASP A 113 -10.56 -7.24 -5.08
N TYR A 114 -9.71 -7.51 -6.07
CA TYR A 114 -8.35 -6.95 -6.14
C TYR A 114 -8.22 -5.92 -7.26
N LEU A 115 -7.82 -4.71 -6.90
CA LEU A 115 -7.45 -3.65 -7.84
C LEU A 115 -5.94 -3.44 -7.82
N ASP A 116 -5.29 -3.72 -8.96
CA ASP A 116 -3.90 -3.28 -9.16
C ASP A 116 -3.90 -1.77 -9.46
N ILE A 117 -3.39 -0.99 -8.50
CA ILE A 117 -3.40 0.48 -8.64
C ILE A 117 -2.49 0.99 -9.77
N THR A 118 -1.57 0.16 -10.28
CA THR A 118 -0.70 0.55 -11.41
C THR A 118 -1.44 0.56 -12.75
N THR A 119 -2.59 -0.10 -12.82
CA THR A 119 -3.41 -0.18 -14.03
C THR A 119 -4.47 0.94 -14.11
N VAL A 120 -4.56 1.78 -13.08
CA VAL A 120 -5.60 2.80 -12.95
C VAL A 120 -5.18 4.09 -13.62
N ASP A 121 -6.01 4.56 -14.57
CA ASP A 121 -5.91 5.93 -15.08
C ASP A 121 -6.53 6.92 -14.07
N THR A 122 -5.66 7.58 -13.31
CA THR A 122 -6.07 8.55 -12.29
C THR A 122 -6.62 9.87 -12.86
N THR A 123 -6.56 10.06 -14.18
CA THR A 123 -7.13 11.22 -14.87
C THR A 123 -8.54 10.98 -15.41
N SER A 124 -9.01 9.73 -15.36
CA SER A 124 -10.32 9.31 -15.90
C SER A 124 -11.51 9.82 -15.06
N ASP A 125 -12.66 9.98 -15.69
CA ASP A 125 -13.93 10.28 -15.01
C ASP A 125 -14.35 9.15 -14.06
N GLU A 126 -14.01 7.90 -14.39
CA GLU A 126 -14.24 6.75 -13.53
C GLU A 126 -13.46 6.86 -12.23
N PHE A 127 -12.18 7.26 -12.29
CA PHE A 127 -11.36 7.47 -11.09
C PHE A 127 -11.91 8.63 -10.24
N LYS A 128 -12.31 9.72 -10.85
CA LYS A 128 -12.93 10.85 -10.15
C LYS A 128 -14.20 10.40 -9.42
N LYS A 129 -15.07 9.66 -10.09
CA LYS A 129 -16.29 9.11 -9.49
C LYS A 129 -16.00 8.12 -8.37
N PHE A 130 -15.00 7.25 -8.53
CA PHE A 130 -14.52 6.34 -7.49
C PHE A 130 -14.10 7.13 -6.25
N GLY A 131 -13.30 8.19 -6.40
CA GLY A 131 -12.88 9.06 -5.29
C GLY A 131 -14.05 9.75 -4.58
N GLU A 132 -15.07 10.21 -5.33
CA GLU A 132 -16.28 10.83 -4.75
C GLU A 132 -17.07 9.84 -3.88
N LEU A 133 -17.13 8.57 -4.26
CA LEU A 133 -17.83 7.51 -3.53
C LEU A 133 -17.05 7.01 -2.29
N LEU A 134 -15.76 7.29 -2.20
CA LEU A 134 -14.91 6.98 -1.06
C LEU A 134 -14.85 8.15 -0.04
N SER A 135 -15.98 8.77 0.24
CA SER A 135 -16.10 9.99 1.06
C SER A 135 -16.13 9.75 2.57
N LYS A 136 -16.19 8.49 3.03
CA LYS A 136 -16.17 8.14 4.45
C LYS A 136 -14.86 8.55 5.10
N GLU A 137 -14.91 9.25 6.23
CA GLU A 137 -13.75 9.57 7.05
C GLU A 137 -13.27 8.35 7.85
N ILE A 138 -11.97 8.15 7.85
CA ILE A 138 -11.25 7.12 8.61
C ILE A 138 -10.04 7.74 9.30
N THR A 139 -9.57 7.10 10.36
CA THR A 139 -8.31 7.47 11.03
C THR A 139 -7.34 6.31 10.90
N GLN A 140 -6.17 6.56 10.32
CA GLN A 140 -5.16 5.56 10.03
C GLN A 140 -3.78 6.00 10.50
N SER A 141 -2.91 5.05 10.82
CA SER A 141 -1.50 5.32 11.03
C SER A 141 -0.75 5.12 9.70
N VAL A 142 -0.22 6.19 9.14
CA VAL A 142 0.55 6.18 7.91
C VAL A 142 1.94 6.74 8.20
N ASN A 143 2.98 5.96 7.89
CA ASN A 143 4.39 6.32 8.17
C ASN A 143 4.66 6.70 9.66
N GLY A 144 3.93 6.07 10.59
CA GLY A 144 4.07 6.32 12.03
C GLY A 144 3.29 7.52 12.55
N GLU A 145 2.59 8.26 11.69
CA GLU A 145 1.74 9.39 12.06
C GLU A 145 0.26 9.03 11.96
N THR A 146 -0.54 9.48 12.92
CA THR A 146 -2.00 9.32 12.88
C THR A 146 -2.59 10.40 11.98
N GLN A 147 -3.29 9.98 10.93
CA GLN A 147 -3.95 10.85 9.97
C GLN A 147 -5.45 10.54 9.92
N THR A 148 -6.27 11.57 9.87
CA THR A 148 -7.73 11.48 9.68
C THR A 148 -8.09 12.17 8.38
N GLY A 149 -8.85 11.45 7.54
CA GLY A 149 -9.29 11.96 6.24
C GLY A 149 -10.25 11.00 5.56
N LYS A 150 -10.73 11.36 4.39
CA LYS A 150 -11.59 10.49 3.58
C LYS A 150 -10.81 9.28 3.07
N ILE A 151 -11.49 8.16 2.88
CA ILE A 151 -10.87 6.95 2.29
C ILE A 151 -10.16 7.29 0.97
N SER A 152 -10.74 8.18 0.14
CA SER A 152 -10.13 8.63 -1.12
C SER A 152 -8.79 9.34 -0.95
N GLU A 153 -8.55 10.00 0.17
CA GLU A 153 -7.29 10.72 0.44
C GLU A 153 -6.13 9.78 0.75
N PHE A 154 -6.45 8.52 1.09
CA PHE A 154 -5.48 7.46 1.30
C PHE A 154 -5.19 6.64 0.03
N TYR A 155 -5.80 6.96 -1.11
CA TYR A 155 -5.49 6.28 -2.37
C TYR A 155 -4.00 6.40 -2.71
N GLY A 156 -3.37 5.26 -3.07
CA GLY A 156 -1.93 5.21 -3.33
C GLY A 156 -1.08 4.75 -2.14
N TYR A 157 -1.59 4.85 -0.91
CA TYR A 157 -0.98 4.16 0.23
C TYR A 157 -1.39 2.69 0.22
N THR A 158 -0.46 1.82 -0.13
CA THR A 158 -0.70 0.39 -0.27
C THR A 158 0.16 -0.44 0.69
N PRO A 159 -0.32 -1.59 1.15
CA PRO A 159 -1.64 -2.21 0.90
C PRO A 159 -2.79 -1.42 1.53
N MET A 160 -3.98 -1.45 0.91
CA MET A 160 -5.18 -0.84 1.45
C MET A 160 -6.36 -1.82 1.29
N VAL A 161 -7.16 -1.99 2.34
CA VAL A 161 -8.38 -2.80 2.31
C VAL A 161 -9.57 -1.92 2.62
N ILE A 162 -10.55 -1.88 1.72
CA ILE A 162 -11.79 -1.12 1.86
C ILE A 162 -12.95 -2.10 2.03
N VAL A 163 -13.80 -1.86 3.00
CA VAL A 163 -15.06 -2.58 3.17
C VAL A 163 -16.18 -1.77 2.53
N VAL A 164 -16.83 -2.36 1.53
CA VAL A 164 -18.03 -1.81 0.91
C VAL A 164 -19.24 -2.63 1.36
N LYS A 165 -20.24 -1.98 1.92
CA LYS A 165 -21.48 -2.61 2.39
C LYS A 165 -22.68 -1.81 1.93
N ASN A 166 -23.68 -2.47 1.34
CA ASN A 166 -24.86 -1.83 0.78
C ASN A 166 -24.56 -0.74 -0.26
N GLY A 167 -23.43 -0.87 -0.99
CA GLY A 167 -22.99 0.10 -1.98
C GLY A 167 -22.21 1.29 -1.43
N GLU A 168 -21.92 1.32 -0.13
CA GLU A 168 -21.15 2.39 0.53
C GLU A 168 -19.80 1.87 1.04
N ALA A 169 -18.73 2.63 0.84
CA ALA A 169 -17.46 2.39 1.51
C ALA A 169 -17.62 2.76 2.99
N VAL A 170 -17.73 1.76 3.86
CA VAL A 170 -18.08 1.96 5.29
C VAL A 170 -16.85 2.08 6.19
N ASP A 171 -15.73 1.47 5.81
CA ASP A 171 -14.46 1.54 6.56
C ASP A 171 -13.29 1.13 5.65
N ALA A 172 -12.07 1.45 6.06
CA ALA A 172 -10.87 0.99 5.40
C ALA A 172 -9.69 0.90 6.37
N ILE A 173 -8.69 0.09 6.03
CA ILE A 173 -7.38 0.04 6.68
C ILE A 173 -6.28 0.26 5.66
N VAL A 174 -5.21 0.92 6.08
CA VAL A 174 -4.04 1.24 5.27
C VAL A 174 -2.79 0.69 5.92
N GLY A 175 -1.94 0.02 5.15
CA GLY A 175 -0.71 -0.60 5.62
C GLY A 175 -0.81 -2.10 5.87
N SER A 176 0.32 -2.72 6.22
CA SER A 176 0.41 -4.16 6.43
C SER A 176 -0.12 -4.53 7.83
N TYR A 177 -1.20 -5.27 7.87
CA TYR A 177 -1.83 -5.79 9.09
C TYR A 177 -1.48 -7.27 9.28
N SER A 178 -1.29 -7.68 10.53
CA SER A 178 -1.25 -9.11 10.88
C SER A 178 -2.60 -9.77 10.60
N LYS A 179 -2.59 -11.10 10.44
CA LYS A 179 -3.83 -11.87 10.23
C LYS A 179 -4.87 -11.58 11.33
N ASP A 180 -4.47 -11.61 12.61
CA ASP A 180 -5.38 -11.41 13.75
C ASP A 180 -6.01 -10.01 13.77
N ASN A 181 -5.22 -8.98 13.45
CA ASN A 181 -5.71 -7.61 13.36
C ASN A 181 -6.67 -7.43 12.17
N LEU A 182 -6.37 -8.06 11.04
CA LEU A 182 -7.24 -8.06 9.88
C LEU A 182 -8.56 -8.79 10.15
N GLN A 183 -8.52 -9.95 10.80
CA GLN A 183 -9.72 -10.65 11.23
C GLN A 183 -10.56 -9.81 12.21
N THR A 184 -9.92 -9.16 13.18
CA THR A 184 -10.61 -8.28 14.14
C THR A 184 -11.31 -7.12 13.43
N PHE A 185 -10.66 -6.56 12.42
CA PHE A 185 -11.25 -5.50 11.58
C PHE A 185 -12.45 -6.03 10.79
N LEU A 186 -12.27 -7.13 10.05
CA LEU A 186 -13.30 -7.66 9.16
C LEU A 186 -14.51 -8.26 9.88
N LYS A 187 -14.35 -8.85 11.09
CA LYS A 187 -15.46 -9.37 11.91
C LYS A 187 -16.54 -8.34 12.22
N LYS A 188 -16.24 -7.04 12.11
CA LYS A 188 -17.25 -5.98 12.29
C LYS A 188 -18.26 -5.94 11.14
N TYR A 189 -17.93 -6.51 9.97
CA TYR A 189 -18.67 -6.32 8.71
C TYR A 189 -19.14 -7.64 8.10
N ILE A 190 -18.33 -8.69 8.26
CA ILE A 190 -18.59 -10.05 7.79
C ILE A 190 -18.51 -10.99 8.97
N GLY A 191 -19.65 -11.54 9.37
CA GLY A 191 -19.79 -12.47 10.49
C GLY A 191 -21.13 -13.15 10.42
#